data_0e88c0c19c21bf661e6a1d88de410bec
#
_entry.id   0e88c0c19c21bf661e6a1d88de410bec
#
_cell.length_a   1.000
_cell.length_b   1.000
_cell.length_c   1.000
_cell.angle_alpha   90.00
_cell.angle_beta   90.00
_cell.angle_gamma   90.00
#
_symmetry.space_group_name_H-M   'P 1'
#
loop_
_entity.id
_entity.type
_entity.pdbx_description
1 polymer ?
#
loop_
_entity_poly.entity_id
_entity_poly.type
_entity_poly.pdbx_seq_one_letter_code
_entity_poly.pdbx_strand_id
1 'polypeptide(L)'
;MWILPLAFFVSCKSNEGQWENKHISFPENIVFTKAGKDTIYFDFDKSKWKFFIYADTTDCMGCKLYLDRWSDLIAKIKADESLSKSVSFAFFLFPNDVEEMKFMLDCDLPDYPVCIDADNRIGRLNEFSSDKYFLLDEHNRVVLVGNPVSSPQMEKSYWDEIIDKPVK
;
A
#
# COMPACT_ATOMS: atom_id res chain seq x y z
N MET A 1 56.24 -7.81 -9.79
CA MET A 1 55.37 -6.81 -9.16
C MET A 1 53.97 -7.02 -9.74
N TRP A 2 53.13 -7.78 -9.03
CA TRP A 2 51.79 -8.16 -9.51
C TRP A 2 50.78 -7.21 -8.84
N ILE A 3 50.10 -6.44 -9.67
CA ILE A 3 49.02 -5.54 -9.24
C ILE A 3 47.72 -6.34 -9.34
N LEU A 4 47.12 -6.66 -8.16
CA LEU A 4 45.75 -7.21 -8.08
C LEU A 4 44.76 -6.08 -8.36
N PRO A 5 43.76 -6.26 -9.23
CA PRO A 5 42.67 -5.31 -9.36
C PRO A 5 41.71 -5.45 -8.16
N LEU A 6 41.53 -4.35 -7.42
CA LEU A 6 40.52 -4.23 -6.40
C LEU A 6 39.15 -4.17 -7.09
N ALA A 7 38.39 -5.26 -7.05
CA ALA A 7 37.01 -5.26 -7.50
C ALA A 7 36.14 -4.53 -6.48
N PHE A 8 35.71 -3.30 -6.79
CA PHE A 8 34.67 -2.61 -6.05
C PHE A 8 33.33 -3.30 -6.32
N PHE A 9 32.86 -4.11 -5.39
CA PHE A 9 31.46 -4.54 -5.36
C PHE A 9 30.60 -3.34 -4.99
N VAL A 10 30.02 -2.70 -6.01
CA VAL A 10 28.91 -1.77 -5.81
C VAL A 10 27.71 -2.63 -5.43
N SER A 11 27.48 -2.77 -4.13
CA SER A 11 26.23 -3.31 -3.61
C SER A 11 25.11 -2.34 -3.98
N CYS A 12 24.30 -2.69 -4.95
CA CYS A 12 22.98 -2.07 -5.12
C CYS A 12 22.16 -2.41 -3.86
N LYS A 13 22.19 -1.53 -2.85
CA LYS A 13 21.20 -1.54 -1.79
C LYS A 13 19.87 -1.23 -2.46
N SER A 14 18.94 -2.16 -2.45
CA SER A 14 17.55 -1.91 -2.79
C SER A 14 17.06 -0.72 -1.96
N ASN A 15 16.33 0.21 -2.57
CA ASN A 15 15.80 1.42 -1.93
C ASN A 15 14.77 1.12 -0.80
N GLU A 16 14.51 -0.14 -0.52
CA GLU A 16 13.52 -0.61 0.46
C GLU A 16 13.90 -0.25 1.89
N GLY A 17 15.16 -0.43 2.29
CA GLY A 17 15.63 -0.15 3.66
C GLY A 17 15.55 1.34 4.07
N GLN A 18 15.36 2.25 3.12
CA GLN A 18 15.19 3.68 3.45
C GLN A 18 13.83 4.01 4.08
N TRP A 19 12.83 3.12 3.95
CA TRP A 19 11.47 3.36 4.44
C TRP A 19 11.18 2.71 5.78
N GLU A 20 11.95 1.72 6.21
CA GLU A 20 11.77 1.07 7.50
C GLU A 20 11.76 2.07 8.67
N ASN A 21 10.80 1.95 9.56
CA ASN A 21 10.55 2.83 10.71
C ASN A 21 10.23 4.29 10.38
N LYS A 22 10.10 4.68 9.10
CA LYS A 22 9.62 6.02 8.75
C LYS A 22 8.15 6.16 9.04
N HIS A 23 7.76 7.35 9.46
CA HIS A 23 6.37 7.73 9.66
C HIS A 23 5.78 8.20 8.32
N ILE A 24 4.62 7.70 7.97
CA ILE A 24 3.85 8.15 6.81
C ILE A 24 2.88 9.25 7.26
N SER A 25 2.98 10.40 6.63
CA SER A 25 2.11 11.53 6.87
C SER A 25 0.89 11.49 5.95
N PHE A 26 -0.28 11.74 6.49
CA PHE A 26 -1.52 11.79 5.73
C PHE A 26 -1.99 13.22 5.54
N PRO A 27 -2.49 13.61 4.35
CA PRO A 27 -3.05 14.93 4.14
C PRO A 27 -4.35 15.10 4.95
N GLU A 28 -4.66 16.35 5.32
CA GLU A 28 -5.95 16.67 5.90
C GLU A 28 -7.09 16.46 4.88
N ASN A 29 -8.29 16.18 5.38
CA ASN A 29 -9.51 16.06 4.57
C ASN A 29 -9.39 15.00 3.45
N ILE A 30 -8.94 13.79 3.82
CA ILE A 30 -8.95 12.64 2.91
C ILE A 30 -10.41 12.24 2.66
N VAL A 31 -10.74 12.06 1.38
CA VAL A 31 -12.06 11.59 0.95
C VAL A 31 -11.91 10.18 0.41
N PHE A 32 -12.54 9.22 1.07
CA PHE A 32 -12.66 7.86 0.56
C PHE A 32 -13.99 7.68 -0.17
N THR A 33 -13.95 6.88 -1.21
CA THR A 33 -15.13 6.58 -2.03
C THR A 33 -15.21 5.08 -2.30
N LYS A 34 -16.41 4.57 -2.59
CA LYS A 34 -16.61 3.26 -3.20
C LYS A 34 -16.55 3.42 -4.71
N ALA A 35 -15.66 2.67 -5.35
CA ALA A 35 -15.41 2.72 -6.80
C ALA A 35 -15.26 4.15 -7.37
N GLY A 36 -14.73 5.09 -6.59
CA GLY A 36 -14.61 6.49 -7.00
C GLY A 36 -15.93 7.26 -7.16
N LYS A 37 -17.05 6.71 -6.69
CA LYS A 37 -18.40 7.27 -6.86
C LYS A 37 -18.96 7.84 -5.55
N ASP A 38 -19.32 6.97 -4.64
CA ASP A 38 -20.02 7.35 -3.41
C ASP A 38 -19.02 7.66 -2.30
N THR A 39 -19.06 8.88 -1.78
CA THR A 39 -18.25 9.26 -0.60
C THR A 39 -18.70 8.47 0.62
N ILE A 40 -17.74 7.91 1.32
CA ILE A 40 -18.00 7.14 2.54
C ILE A 40 -17.11 7.62 3.69
N TYR A 41 -17.60 7.43 4.91
CA TYR A 41 -16.76 7.54 6.09
C TYR A 41 -15.93 6.26 6.24
N PHE A 42 -14.61 6.40 6.20
CA PHE A 42 -13.66 5.30 6.37
C PHE A 42 -12.53 5.72 7.30
N ASP A 43 -12.55 5.17 8.50
CA ASP A 43 -11.56 5.49 9.53
C ASP A 43 -10.46 4.42 9.55
N PHE A 44 -9.58 4.46 8.55
CA PHE A 44 -8.46 3.53 8.46
C PHE A 44 -7.41 3.77 9.57
N ASP A 45 -7.38 4.97 10.14
CA ASP A 45 -6.34 5.39 11.10
C ASP A 45 -6.49 4.69 12.45
N LYS A 46 -7.68 4.23 12.80
CA LYS A 46 -7.94 3.47 14.04
C LYS A 46 -7.46 2.02 14.02
N SER A 47 -7.10 1.50 12.86
CA SER A 47 -6.66 0.11 12.76
C SER A 47 -5.24 -0.06 13.30
N LYS A 48 -5.01 -1.19 13.99
CA LYS A 48 -3.70 -1.56 14.49
C LYS A 48 -2.70 -1.75 13.36
N TRP A 49 -3.13 -2.40 12.29
CA TRP A 49 -2.35 -2.66 11.10
C TRP A 49 -2.99 -2.01 9.88
N LYS A 50 -2.20 -1.33 9.07
CA LYS A 50 -2.67 -0.68 7.87
C LYS A 50 -1.84 -1.17 6.68
N PHE A 51 -2.48 -1.86 5.75
CA PHE A 51 -1.91 -2.05 4.42
C PHE A 51 -2.02 -0.71 3.71
N PHE A 52 -0.91 -0.05 3.52
CA PHE A 52 -0.84 1.22 2.82
C PHE A 52 -0.43 0.98 1.37
N ILE A 53 -1.24 1.46 0.46
CA ILE A 53 -1.03 1.34 -0.98
C ILE A 53 -1.05 2.74 -1.57
N TYR A 54 0.09 3.20 -2.07
CA TYR A 54 0.18 4.36 -2.94
C TYR A 54 0.56 3.88 -4.33
N ALA A 55 -0.28 4.17 -5.30
CA ALA A 55 0.00 3.83 -6.69
C ALA A 55 -0.05 5.09 -7.56
N ASP A 56 1.09 5.37 -8.16
CA ASP A 56 1.24 6.33 -9.24
C ASP A 56 0.97 5.59 -10.56
N THR A 57 -0.25 5.77 -11.06
CA THR A 57 -0.72 5.03 -12.24
C THR A 57 -0.61 5.85 -13.53
N THR A 58 0.26 6.85 -13.54
CA THR A 58 0.44 7.74 -14.69
C THR A 58 0.98 7.04 -15.94
N ASP A 59 1.69 5.90 -15.78
CA ASP A 59 2.27 5.15 -16.89
C ASP A 59 1.37 4.01 -17.40
N CYS A 60 0.76 3.22 -16.51
CA CYS A 60 -0.15 2.12 -16.86
C CYS A 60 -1.02 1.75 -15.66
N MET A 61 -2.29 2.10 -15.69
CA MET A 61 -3.21 1.86 -14.57
C MET A 61 -3.48 0.36 -14.35
N GLY A 62 -3.80 -0.39 -15.39
CA GLY A 62 -4.22 -1.79 -15.25
C GLY A 62 -3.11 -2.78 -14.94
N CYS A 63 -1.87 -2.49 -15.41
CA CYS A 63 -0.79 -3.48 -15.37
C CYS A 63 -0.12 -3.62 -13.99
N LYS A 64 -0.26 -2.62 -13.10
CA LYS A 64 0.52 -2.55 -11.86
C LYS A 64 -0.30 -2.76 -10.59
N LEU A 65 -1.60 -2.48 -10.63
CA LEU A 65 -2.42 -2.46 -9.42
C LEU A 65 -2.84 -3.85 -8.94
N TYR A 66 -3.02 -4.83 -9.83
CA TYR A 66 -3.48 -6.20 -9.47
C TYR A 66 -4.70 -6.17 -8.53
N LEU A 67 -5.71 -5.35 -8.87
CA LEU A 67 -6.87 -5.12 -7.99
C LEU A 67 -7.62 -6.41 -7.64
N ASP A 68 -7.68 -7.38 -8.57
CA ASP A 68 -8.22 -8.71 -8.37
C ASP A 68 -7.52 -9.44 -7.19
N ARG A 69 -6.19 -9.42 -7.15
CA ARG A 69 -5.42 -10.04 -6.06
C ARG A 69 -5.58 -9.32 -4.73
N TRP A 70 -5.72 -7.99 -4.76
CA TRP A 70 -6.06 -7.23 -3.56
C TRP A 70 -7.44 -7.59 -3.05
N SER A 71 -8.42 -7.76 -3.94
CA SER A 71 -9.77 -8.22 -3.58
C SER A 71 -9.71 -9.57 -2.85
N ASP A 72 -8.92 -10.52 -3.34
CA ASP A 72 -8.71 -11.83 -2.69
C ASP A 72 -8.08 -11.69 -1.31
N LEU A 73 -7.04 -10.88 -1.16
CA LEU A 73 -6.37 -10.65 0.13
C LEU A 73 -7.32 -9.98 1.14
N ILE A 74 -8.08 -8.99 0.71
CA ILE A 74 -9.11 -8.33 1.52
C ILE A 74 -10.16 -9.34 1.98
N ALA A 75 -10.63 -10.21 1.09
CA ALA A 75 -11.61 -11.25 1.41
C ALA A 75 -11.07 -12.23 2.46
N LYS A 76 -9.82 -12.66 2.35
CA LYS A 76 -9.16 -13.52 3.35
C LYS A 76 -9.12 -12.85 4.74
N ILE A 77 -8.74 -11.57 4.81
CA ILE A 77 -8.67 -10.82 6.08
C ILE A 77 -10.06 -10.60 6.67
N LYS A 78 -11.05 -10.27 5.84
CA LYS A 78 -12.44 -10.09 6.29
C LYS A 78 -13.08 -11.37 6.80
N ALA A 79 -12.64 -12.53 6.34
CA ALA A 79 -13.15 -13.83 6.79
C ALA A 79 -12.67 -14.19 8.21
N ASP A 80 -11.60 -13.59 8.70
CA ASP A 80 -11.11 -13.75 10.06
C ASP A 80 -11.65 -12.62 10.95
N GLU A 81 -12.43 -12.97 11.98
CA GLU A 81 -13.10 -11.98 12.86
C GLU A 81 -12.11 -11.09 13.63
N SER A 82 -10.95 -11.61 14.01
CA SER A 82 -9.92 -10.86 14.73
C SER A 82 -9.22 -9.88 13.81
N LEU A 83 -8.82 -10.35 12.63
CA LEU A 83 -8.10 -9.53 11.66
C LEU A 83 -9.00 -8.47 11.05
N SER A 84 -10.27 -8.78 10.78
CA SER A 84 -11.23 -7.82 10.21
C SER A 84 -11.44 -6.57 11.08
N LYS A 85 -11.20 -6.68 12.40
CA LYS A 85 -11.33 -5.56 13.36
C LYS A 85 -10.01 -4.80 13.57
N SER A 86 -8.88 -5.41 13.23
CA SER A 86 -7.54 -4.86 13.52
C SER A 86 -6.76 -4.42 12.29
N VAL A 87 -7.20 -4.82 11.10
CA VAL A 87 -6.51 -4.57 9.83
C VAL A 87 -7.37 -3.71 8.91
N SER A 88 -6.78 -2.70 8.30
CA SER A 88 -7.40 -1.92 7.22
C SER A 88 -6.47 -1.84 6.00
N PHE A 89 -7.06 -1.46 4.86
CA PHE A 89 -6.33 -1.22 3.62
C PHE A 89 -6.56 0.24 3.20
N ALA A 90 -5.51 1.02 3.13
CA ALA A 90 -5.57 2.43 2.76
C ALA A 90 -5.02 2.62 1.34
N PHE A 91 -5.91 2.63 0.37
CA PHE A 91 -5.57 2.86 -1.04
C PHE A 91 -5.57 4.34 -1.36
N PHE A 92 -4.44 4.83 -1.83
CA PHE A 92 -4.24 6.17 -2.38
C PHE A 92 -3.81 6.04 -3.83
N LEU A 93 -4.67 6.39 -4.75
CA LEU A 93 -4.47 6.21 -6.17
C LEU A 93 -4.32 7.57 -6.85
N PHE A 94 -3.18 7.79 -7.49
CA PHE A 94 -2.90 8.96 -8.30
C PHE A 94 -3.01 8.57 -9.78
N PRO A 95 -4.20 8.71 -10.40
CA PRO A 95 -4.43 8.31 -11.78
C PRO A 95 -4.09 9.41 -12.79
N ASN A 96 -3.71 8.99 -13.99
CA ASN A 96 -3.65 9.88 -15.15
C ASN A 96 -5.06 10.19 -15.68
N ASP A 97 -5.96 9.20 -15.63
CA ASP A 97 -7.37 9.33 -15.99
C ASP A 97 -8.28 8.84 -14.84
N VAL A 98 -9.03 9.78 -14.25
CA VAL A 98 -9.91 9.50 -13.11
C VAL A 98 -11.10 8.63 -13.52
N GLU A 99 -11.65 8.80 -14.73
CA GLU A 99 -12.82 8.04 -15.17
C GLU A 99 -12.43 6.58 -15.52
N GLU A 100 -11.27 6.38 -16.11
CA GLU A 100 -10.73 5.05 -16.33
C GLU A 100 -10.47 4.34 -14.99
N MET A 101 -9.89 5.04 -14.00
CA MET A 101 -9.68 4.50 -12.66
C MET A 101 -10.99 4.09 -11.99
N LYS A 102 -12.04 4.91 -12.08
CA LYS A 102 -13.37 4.58 -11.55
C LYS A 102 -13.95 3.34 -12.19
N PHE A 103 -13.79 3.17 -13.50
CA PHE A 103 -14.26 1.99 -14.22
C PHE A 103 -13.54 0.73 -13.72
N MET A 104 -12.22 0.77 -13.57
CA MET A 104 -11.43 -0.36 -13.07
C MET A 104 -11.82 -0.73 -11.64
N LEU A 105 -11.99 0.26 -10.76
CA LEU A 105 -12.44 0.03 -9.38
C LEU A 105 -13.83 -0.58 -9.32
N ASP A 106 -14.74 -0.19 -10.20
CA ASP A 106 -16.09 -0.74 -10.27
C ASP A 106 -16.08 -2.23 -10.67
N CYS A 107 -15.12 -2.64 -11.50
CA CYS A 107 -14.95 -4.02 -11.92
C CYS A 107 -14.29 -4.90 -10.85
N ASP A 108 -13.19 -4.44 -10.26
CA ASP A 108 -12.27 -5.30 -9.51
C ASP A 108 -12.31 -5.06 -7.99
N LEU A 109 -12.74 -3.88 -7.55
CA LEU A 109 -12.76 -3.52 -6.13
C LEU A 109 -13.99 -2.65 -5.76
N PRO A 110 -15.22 -3.04 -6.14
CA PRO A 110 -16.39 -2.16 -6.08
C PRO A 110 -16.77 -1.73 -4.66
N ASP A 111 -16.56 -2.59 -3.68
CA ASP A 111 -17.05 -2.42 -2.31
C ASP A 111 -15.98 -1.93 -1.33
N TYR A 112 -14.73 -1.78 -1.76
CA TYR A 112 -13.68 -1.35 -0.84
C TYR A 112 -13.42 0.16 -0.95
N PRO A 113 -13.20 0.84 0.21
CA PRO A 113 -12.88 2.27 0.23
C PRO A 113 -11.53 2.57 -0.41
N VAL A 114 -11.53 3.50 -1.35
CA VAL A 114 -10.31 4.02 -1.99
C VAL A 114 -10.31 5.54 -2.00
N CYS A 115 -9.15 6.15 -1.89
CA CYS A 115 -8.93 7.56 -2.13
C CYS A 115 -8.35 7.75 -3.54
N ILE A 116 -9.10 8.37 -4.45
CA ILE A 116 -8.56 8.86 -5.71
C ILE A 116 -7.92 10.22 -5.44
N ASP A 117 -6.61 10.27 -5.36
CA ASP A 117 -5.81 11.46 -5.03
C ASP A 117 -5.30 12.13 -6.30
N ALA A 118 -6.22 12.70 -7.09
CA ALA A 118 -5.92 13.30 -8.40
C ALA A 118 -4.87 14.43 -8.34
N ASP A 119 -4.72 15.05 -7.18
CA ASP A 119 -3.71 16.08 -6.94
C ASP A 119 -2.38 15.55 -6.42
N ASN A 120 -2.24 14.23 -6.26
CA ASN A 120 -1.05 13.59 -5.69
C ASN A 120 -0.62 14.19 -4.33
N ARG A 121 -1.57 14.46 -3.45
CA ARG A 121 -1.32 15.11 -2.16
C ARG A 121 -0.50 14.21 -1.23
N ILE A 122 -0.82 12.91 -1.19
CA ILE A 122 -0.10 11.93 -0.37
C ILE A 122 1.31 11.69 -0.90
N GLY A 123 1.49 11.59 -2.22
CA GLY A 123 2.79 11.40 -2.85
C GLY A 123 3.72 12.59 -2.60
N ARG A 124 3.21 13.82 -2.77
CA ARG A 124 3.98 15.05 -2.49
C ARG A 124 4.34 15.21 -1.02
N LEU A 125 3.41 14.88 -0.12
CA LEU A 125 3.61 15.02 1.33
C LEU A 125 4.73 14.10 1.86
N ASN A 126 4.87 12.92 1.25
CA ASN A 126 5.87 11.92 1.65
C ASN A 126 7.04 11.79 0.66
N GLU A 127 7.11 12.64 -0.35
CA GLU A 127 8.15 12.63 -1.38
C GLU A 127 8.25 11.28 -2.13
N PHE A 128 7.10 10.67 -2.43
CA PHE A 128 7.07 9.42 -3.20
C PHE A 128 7.39 9.68 -4.67
N SER A 129 8.35 8.94 -5.20
CA SER A 129 8.76 8.97 -6.60
C SER A 129 8.31 7.77 -7.42
N SER A 130 7.61 6.82 -6.79
CA SER A 130 7.06 5.61 -7.42
C SER A 130 6.06 4.97 -6.46
N ASP A 131 5.36 3.94 -6.91
CA ASP A 131 4.45 3.14 -6.10
C ASP A 131 5.06 2.75 -4.75
N LYS A 132 4.24 2.75 -3.71
CA LYS A 132 4.61 2.34 -2.36
C LYS A 132 3.60 1.37 -1.80
N TYR A 133 4.12 0.29 -1.25
CA TYR A 133 3.36 -0.74 -0.57
C TYR A 133 4.01 -0.97 0.78
N PHE A 134 3.30 -0.64 1.85
CA PHE A 134 3.79 -0.75 3.21
C PHE A 134 2.80 -1.46 4.12
N LEU A 135 3.31 -2.17 5.11
CA LEU A 135 2.55 -2.43 6.32
C LEU A 135 2.90 -1.33 7.32
N LEU A 136 1.89 -0.63 7.82
CA LEU A 136 2.06 0.38 8.86
C LEU A 136 1.50 -0.14 10.17
N ASP A 137 2.11 0.29 11.27
CA ASP A 137 1.60 0.11 12.63
C ASP A 137 0.47 1.12 12.98
N GLU A 138 -0.03 1.07 14.21
CA GLU A 138 -1.04 2.00 14.74
C GLU A 138 -0.59 3.47 14.74
N HIS A 139 0.72 3.71 14.74
CA HIS A 139 1.32 5.04 14.71
C HIS A 139 1.76 5.49 13.31
N ASN A 140 1.29 4.81 12.26
CA ASN A 140 1.64 5.10 10.86
C ASN A 140 3.14 4.95 10.55
N ARG A 141 3.87 4.10 11.28
CA ARG A 141 5.25 3.78 10.99
C ARG A 141 5.34 2.56 10.08
N VAL A 142 6.23 2.63 9.13
CA VAL A 142 6.50 1.53 8.20
C VAL A 142 7.16 0.36 8.94
N VAL A 143 6.50 -0.78 8.94
CA VAL A 143 6.97 -2.04 9.55
C VAL A 143 7.51 -2.98 8.48
N LEU A 144 6.81 -3.08 7.34
CA LEU A 144 7.27 -3.85 6.18
C LEU A 144 7.15 -3.01 4.91
N VAL A 145 8.07 -3.27 3.98
CA VAL A 145 8.11 -2.67 2.65
C VAL A 145 7.97 -3.76 1.60
N GLY A 146 7.10 -3.55 0.62
CA GLY A 146 6.90 -4.46 -0.51
C GLY A 146 5.44 -4.78 -0.74
N ASN A 147 5.11 -5.17 -1.97
CA ASN A 147 3.74 -5.47 -2.37
C ASN A 147 3.33 -6.90 -1.99
N PRO A 148 2.42 -7.12 -1.02
CA PRO A 148 2.04 -8.46 -0.56
C PRO A 148 1.37 -9.30 -1.65
N VAL A 149 0.76 -8.68 -2.66
CA VAL A 149 0.12 -9.42 -3.76
C VAL A 149 1.08 -9.72 -4.91
N SER A 150 2.36 -9.32 -4.80
CA SER A 150 3.37 -9.59 -5.83
C SER A 150 3.89 -11.02 -5.80
N SER A 151 3.98 -11.63 -4.61
CA SER A 151 4.50 -13.00 -4.44
C SER A 151 4.00 -13.65 -3.15
N PRO A 152 3.91 -14.99 -3.12
CA PRO A 152 3.53 -15.72 -1.90
C PRO A 152 4.48 -15.48 -0.72
N GLN A 153 5.75 -15.24 -0.97
CA GLN A 153 6.75 -14.95 0.07
C GLN A 153 6.47 -13.61 0.73
N MET A 154 6.14 -12.59 -0.07
CA MET A 154 5.82 -11.27 0.46
C MET A 154 4.48 -11.30 1.21
N GLU A 155 3.46 -11.98 0.66
CA GLU A 155 2.19 -12.19 1.37
C GLU A 155 2.44 -12.84 2.73
N LYS A 156 3.27 -13.91 2.77
CA LYS A 156 3.62 -14.60 4.01
C LYS A 156 4.29 -13.67 5.03
N SER A 157 5.21 -12.81 4.60
CA SER A 157 5.87 -11.85 5.50
C SER A 157 4.88 -10.92 6.19
N TYR A 158 3.85 -10.48 5.48
CA TYR A 158 2.77 -9.67 6.05
C TYR A 158 1.94 -10.48 7.06
N TRP A 159 1.59 -11.73 6.73
CA TRP A 159 0.86 -12.62 7.65
C TRP A 159 1.65 -12.88 8.93
N ASP A 160 2.92 -13.20 8.83
CA ASP A 160 3.79 -13.44 9.99
C ASP A 160 3.81 -12.20 10.91
N GLU A 161 3.92 -10.99 10.34
CA GLU A 161 3.97 -9.75 11.12
C GLU A 161 2.66 -9.43 11.83
N ILE A 162 1.51 -9.60 11.17
CA ILE A 162 0.20 -9.25 11.76
C ILE A 162 -0.30 -10.30 12.76
N ILE A 163 0.12 -11.57 12.63
CA ILE A 163 -0.30 -12.66 13.52
C ILE A 163 0.62 -12.77 14.72
N ASP A 164 1.95 -12.71 14.53
CA ASP A 164 2.95 -12.96 15.58
C ASP A 164 3.04 -11.85 16.64
N LYS A 165 2.48 -10.67 16.36
CA LYS A 165 2.40 -9.56 17.32
C LYS A 165 0.97 -9.36 17.84
N PRO A 166 0.51 -10.21 18.78
CA PRO A 166 -0.84 -10.10 19.33
C PRO A 166 -1.04 -8.71 19.95
N VAL A 167 -2.30 -8.30 19.95
CA VAL A 167 -2.74 -7.07 20.63
C VAL A 167 -2.34 -7.14 22.10
N LYS A 168 -1.44 -6.27 22.54
CA LYS A 168 -1.17 -6.05 23.97
C LYS A 168 -2.28 -5.27 24.60
#